data_1d1f9c711cbb2e6cc9e368546f6e817b
#
_entry.id   1d1f9c711cbb2e6cc9e368546f6e817b
#
_cell.length_a   1.000
_cell.length_b   1.000
_cell.length_c   1.000
_cell.angle_alpha   90.00
_cell.angle_beta   90.00
_cell.angle_gamma   90.00
#
_symmetry.space_group_name_H-M   'P 1'
#
loop_
_entity.id
_entity.type
_entity.pdbx_description
1 polymer ?
#
loop_
_entity_poly.entity_id
_entity_poly.type
_entity_poly.pdbx_seq_one_letter_code
_entity_poly.pdbx_strand_id
1 'polypeptide(L)'
;MKKITLKFTALLLGSALASSVFATENGQTSSSSDYELEKVLIFSRHGLRSPVEKDPQEMAKYSPYEWAKWNVPSGYLTAKGTVLETYFGQYLGQWLADKGLLTTERCASGEGIFAYANGVQRTIATGQAIVSGA
;
A
#
# COMPACT_ATOMS: atom_id res chain seq x y z
N MET A 1 50.46 -38.14 39.30
CA MET A 1 50.26 -37.38 38.07
C MET A 1 49.98 -38.36 36.93
N LYS A 2 48.68 -38.54 36.57
CA LYS A 2 48.28 -39.50 35.50
C LYS A 2 48.12 -38.69 34.20
N LYS A 3 48.89 -39.01 33.17
CA LYS A 3 48.79 -38.47 31.84
C LYS A 3 47.64 -39.14 31.09
N ILE A 4 46.65 -38.39 30.69
CA ILE A 4 45.54 -38.86 29.84
C ILE A 4 45.93 -38.62 28.39
N THR A 5 46.13 -39.70 27.67
CA THR A 5 46.43 -39.66 26.23
C THR A 5 45.12 -39.70 25.47
N LEU A 6 44.76 -38.61 24.82
CA LEU A 6 43.53 -38.51 23.99
C LEU A 6 43.85 -39.02 22.57
N LYS A 7 43.27 -40.16 22.19
CA LYS A 7 43.39 -40.68 20.84
C LYS A 7 42.32 -40.03 19.96
N PHE A 8 42.76 -39.23 18.99
CA PHE A 8 41.88 -38.71 17.94
C PHE A 8 41.64 -39.80 16.89
N THR A 9 40.42 -40.28 16.83
CA THR A 9 39.95 -41.14 15.72
C THR A 9 39.36 -40.24 14.64
N ALA A 10 40.05 -40.09 13.54
CA ALA A 10 39.56 -39.37 12.37
C ALA A 10 38.49 -40.20 11.67
N LEU A 11 37.24 -39.73 11.74
CA LEU A 11 36.11 -40.30 11.00
C LEU A 11 35.98 -39.55 9.68
N LEU A 12 36.38 -40.17 8.60
CA LEU A 12 36.15 -39.71 7.23
C LEU A 12 34.66 -39.95 6.90
N LEU A 13 33.83 -38.94 6.97
CA LEU A 13 32.48 -38.97 6.38
C LEU A 13 32.53 -38.41 4.96
N GLY A 14 32.09 -39.27 4.06
CA GLY A 14 32.02 -38.99 2.63
C GLY A 14 31.06 -37.83 2.34
N SER A 15 31.51 -36.90 1.51
CA SER A 15 30.74 -35.82 0.95
C SER A 15 29.74 -36.38 -0.07
N ALA A 16 28.46 -36.46 0.33
CA ALA A 16 27.37 -36.64 -0.60
C ALA A 16 27.19 -35.32 -1.39
N LEU A 17 27.51 -35.36 -2.66
CA LEU A 17 27.23 -34.31 -3.62
C LEU A 17 25.68 -34.15 -3.74
N ALA A 18 25.10 -33.27 -2.95
CA ALA A 18 23.74 -32.79 -3.19
C ALA A 18 23.77 -31.90 -4.43
N SER A 19 23.44 -32.46 -5.58
CA SER A 19 23.15 -31.69 -6.78
C SER A 19 21.92 -30.84 -6.51
N SER A 20 22.13 -29.57 -6.17
CA SER A 20 21.06 -28.56 -6.16
C SER A 20 20.60 -28.40 -7.61
N VAL A 21 19.46 -28.99 -7.91
CA VAL A 21 18.68 -28.62 -9.11
C VAL A 21 18.21 -27.19 -8.93
N PHE A 22 18.98 -26.25 -9.45
CA PHE A 22 18.45 -24.92 -9.69
C PHE A 22 17.35 -25.09 -10.74
N ALA A 23 16.11 -25.06 -10.32
CA ALA A 23 15.02 -24.82 -11.23
C ALA A 23 15.34 -23.46 -11.89
N THR A 24 15.82 -23.52 -13.13
CA THR A 24 15.85 -22.34 -13.98
C THR A 24 14.37 -21.96 -14.14
N GLU A 25 13.91 -20.97 -13.40
CA GLU A 25 12.68 -20.28 -13.77
C GLU A 25 12.93 -19.83 -15.21
N ASN A 26 12.28 -20.52 -16.12
CA ASN A 26 12.15 -20.05 -17.48
C ASN A 26 11.56 -18.66 -17.34
N GLY A 27 12.40 -17.64 -17.51
CA GLY A 27 11.93 -16.28 -17.67
C GLY A 27 10.83 -16.33 -18.72
N GLN A 28 9.59 -16.23 -18.27
CA GLN A 28 8.52 -15.83 -19.15
C GLN A 28 9.00 -14.51 -19.73
N THR A 29 9.54 -14.58 -20.93
CA THR A 29 9.58 -13.41 -21.78
C THR A 29 8.15 -12.95 -21.84
N SER A 30 7.83 -11.90 -21.05
CA SER A 30 6.61 -11.18 -21.21
C SER A 30 6.55 -10.84 -22.70
N SER A 31 5.66 -11.50 -23.42
CA SER A 31 5.30 -11.02 -24.74
C SER A 31 5.00 -9.55 -24.56
N SER A 32 5.74 -8.68 -25.23
CA SER A 32 5.38 -7.29 -25.33
C SER A 32 3.90 -7.29 -25.70
N SER A 33 3.04 -6.88 -24.79
CA SER A 33 1.62 -6.77 -25.13
C SER A 33 1.55 -5.80 -26.29
N ASP A 34 0.81 -6.15 -27.35
CA ASP A 34 0.57 -5.23 -28.48
C ASP A 34 -0.22 -3.98 -28.05
N TYR A 35 -0.34 -3.77 -26.73
CA TYR A 35 -1.10 -2.70 -26.12
C TYR A 35 -0.18 -1.82 -25.27
N GLU A 36 -0.27 -0.52 -25.48
CA GLU A 36 0.35 0.52 -24.68
C GLU A 36 -0.68 1.10 -23.70
N LEU A 37 -0.29 1.27 -22.43
CA LEU A 37 -1.15 1.89 -21.44
C LEU A 37 -1.10 3.41 -21.60
N GLU A 38 -2.20 3.99 -22.10
CA GLU A 38 -2.28 5.44 -22.35
C GLU A 38 -2.94 6.21 -21.20
N LYS A 39 -3.86 5.59 -20.46
CA LYS A 39 -4.67 6.26 -19.44
C LYS A 39 -5.17 5.31 -18.37
N VAL A 40 -5.26 5.80 -17.14
CA VAL A 40 -5.85 5.09 -16.00
C VAL A 40 -7.01 5.91 -15.44
N LEU A 41 -8.15 5.27 -15.23
CA LEU A 41 -9.30 5.82 -14.52
C LEU A 41 -9.46 5.10 -13.19
N ILE A 42 -9.48 5.88 -12.10
CA ILE A 42 -9.61 5.34 -10.75
C ILE A 42 -10.91 5.87 -10.14
N PHE A 43 -11.80 4.95 -9.75
CA PHE A 43 -12.99 5.26 -8.99
C PHE A 43 -12.76 4.84 -7.54
N SER A 44 -12.76 5.82 -6.64
CA SER A 44 -12.46 5.59 -5.24
C SER A 44 -13.60 6.10 -4.35
N ARG A 45 -13.71 5.52 -3.17
CA ARG A 45 -14.51 6.04 -2.07
C ARG A 45 -13.65 7.02 -1.26
N HIS A 46 -14.29 7.90 -0.48
CA HIS A 46 -13.57 8.73 0.50
C HIS A 46 -12.83 7.88 1.54
N GLY A 47 -11.75 8.40 2.08
CA GLY A 47 -10.95 7.81 3.14
C GLY A 47 -11.66 7.71 4.50
N LEU A 48 -10.89 7.40 5.54
CA LEU A 48 -11.41 7.22 6.90
C LEU A 48 -12.02 8.51 7.43
N ARG A 49 -13.32 8.48 7.69
CA ARG A 49 -14.11 9.60 8.23
C ARG A 49 -14.77 9.26 9.55
N SER A 50 -15.24 10.27 10.29
CA SER A 50 -16.15 10.09 11.42
C SER A 50 -17.53 9.59 10.95
N PRO A 51 -18.34 8.97 11.82
CA PRO A 51 -19.71 8.60 11.50
C PRO A 51 -20.52 9.80 10.98
N VAL A 52 -21.51 9.53 10.13
CA VAL A 52 -22.46 10.56 9.69
C VAL A 52 -23.54 10.75 10.74
N GLU A 53 -23.92 9.66 11.42
CA GLU A 53 -24.88 9.71 12.51
C GLU A 53 -24.29 10.48 13.71
N LYS A 54 -25.07 11.38 14.27
CA LYS A 54 -24.68 12.26 15.37
C LYS A 54 -25.38 11.91 16.68
N ASP A 55 -26.55 11.28 16.59
CA ASP A 55 -27.36 10.95 17.75
C ASP A 55 -26.77 9.72 18.46
N PRO A 56 -26.29 9.86 19.71
CA PRO A 56 -25.78 8.74 20.47
C PRO A 56 -26.83 7.63 20.68
N GLN A 57 -28.12 7.96 20.71
CA GLN A 57 -29.18 6.96 20.88
C GLN A 57 -29.34 6.12 19.61
N GLU A 58 -29.23 6.73 18.43
CA GLU A 58 -29.24 6.01 17.17
C GLU A 58 -27.97 5.14 17.05
N MET A 59 -26.81 5.66 17.44
CA MET A 59 -25.57 4.92 17.42
C MET A 59 -25.58 3.71 18.37
N ALA A 60 -26.22 3.85 19.54
CA ALA A 60 -26.36 2.77 20.52
C ALA A 60 -27.15 1.56 19.99
N LYS A 61 -28.00 1.75 18.97
CA LYS A 61 -28.72 0.64 18.32
C LYS A 61 -27.82 -0.33 17.57
N TYR A 62 -26.64 0.12 17.15
CA TYR A 62 -25.69 -0.67 16.34
C TYR A 62 -24.63 -1.41 17.16
N SER A 63 -24.39 -0.96 18.41
CA SER A 63 -23.40 -1.58 19.29
C SER A 63 -23.71 -1.30 20.76
N PRO A 64 -23.58 -2.30 21.66
CA PRO A 64 -23.69 -2.10 23.10
C PRO A 64 -22.45 -1.40 23.70
N TYR A 65 -21.38 -1.28 22.91
CA TYR A 65 -20.13 -0.66 23.36
C TYR A 65 -20.13 0.84 23.11
N GLU A 66 -19.40 1.59 23.94
CA GLU A 66 -19.20 3.00 23.76
C GLU A 66 -18.47 3.29 22.44
N TRP A 67 -19.00 4.22 21.65
CA TRP A 67 -18.38 4.63 20.39
C TRP A 67 -17.17 5.53 20.64
N ALA A 68 -16.18 5.42 19.78
CA ALA A 68 -14.99 6.27 19.82
C ALA A 68 -15.37 7.75 19.73
N LYS A 69 -14.70 8.57 20.51
CA LYS A 69 -14.83 10.04 20.42
C LYS A 69 -14.02 10.53 19.22
N TRP A 70 -14.68 11.29 18.37
CA TRP A 70 -14.09 11.83 17.15
C TRP A 70 -13.72 13.29 17.34
N ASN A 71 -12.53 13.67 16.89
CA ASN A 71 -12.01 15.05 16.97
C ASN A 71 -12.30 15.87 15.70
N VAL A 72 -13.19 15.39 14.86
CA VAL A 72 -13.66 16.06 13.65
C VAL A 72 -15.18 16.06 13.61
N PRO A 73 -15.81 17.01 12.92
CA PRO A 73 -17.25 17.01 12.73
C PRO A 73 -17.77 15.72 12.10
N SER A 74 -19.05 15.42 12.34
CA SER A 74 -19.74 14.26 11.77
C SER A 74 -19.60 14.20 10.25
N GLY A 75 -19.20 13.06 9.74
CA GLY A 75 -19.01 12.79 8.31
C GLY A 75 -17.76 13.40 7.68
N TYR A 76 -16.89 14.04 8.45
CA TYR A 76 -15.64 14.62 7.96
C TYR A 76 -14.52 13.60 7.92
N LEU A 77 -13.61 13.76 6.94
CA LEU A 77 -12.37 13.00 6.85
C LEU A 77 -11.53 13.26 8.11
N THR A 78 -10.98 12.22 8.71
CA THR A 78 -10.10 12.33 9.87
C THR A 78 -8.67 12.68 9.45
N ALA A 79 -7.86 13.21 10.37
CA ALA A 79 -6.44 13.43 10.12
C ALA A 79 -5.72 12.13 9.74
N LYS A 80 -6.05 11.02 10.42
CA LYS A 80 -5.54 9.69 10.06
C LYS A 80 -5.98 9.27 8.66
N GLY A 81 -7.22 9.55 8.29
CA GLY A 81 -7.72 9.33 6.92
C GLY A 81 -6.90 10.10 5.90
N THR A 82 -6.63 11.39 6.13
CA THR A 82 -5.80 12.20 5.25
C THR A 82 -4.41 11.60 5.05
N VAL A 83 -3.74 11.18 6.12
CA VAL A 83 -2.40 10.55 6.03
C VAL A 83 -2.43 9.26 5.23
N LEU A 84 -3.43 8.41 5.46
CA LEU A 84 -3.57 7.15 4.72
C LEU A 84 -3.81 7.39 3.22
N GLU A 85 -4.64 8.38 2.88
CA GLU A 85 -4.88 8.72 1.48
C GLU A 85 -3.65 9.36 0.80
N THR A 86 -2.83 10.10 1.56
CA THR A 86 -1.54 10.59 1.04
C THR A 86 -0.59 9.44 0.73
N TYR A 87 -0.48 8.43 1.59
CA TYR A 87 0.32 7.23 1.30
C TYR A 87 -0.22 6.44 0.12
N PHE A 88 -1.55 6.36 -0.02
CA PHE A 88 -2.15 5.75 -1.20
C PHE A 88 -1.80 6.54 -2.47
N GLY A 89 -1.82 7.88 -2.40
CA GLY A 89 -1.35 8.75 -3.47
C GLY A 89 0.10 8.46 -3.87
N GLN A 90 1.01 8.35 -2.90
CA GLN A 90 2.42 8.00 -3.14
C GLN A 90 2.57 6.66 -3.86
N TYR A 91 1.82 5.66 -3.42
CA TYR A 91 1.80 4.36 -4.11
C TYR A 91 1.33 4.49 -5.56
N LEU A 92 0.24 5.23 -5.80
CA LEU A 92 -0.28 5.45 -7.15
C LEU A 92 0.70 6.22 -8.02
N GLY A 93 1.32 7.28 -7.49
CA GLY A 93 2.31 8.08 -8.21
C GLY A 93 3.49 7.23 -8.66
N GLN A 94 4.04 6.41 -7.77
CA GLN A 94 5.12 5.49 -8.11
C GLN A 94 4.67 4.47 -9.17
N TRP A 95 3.52 3.85 -8.97
CA TRP A 95 2.98 2.88 -9.92
C TRP A 95 2.74 3.49 -11.31
N LEU A 96 2.21 4.71 -11.38
CA LEU A 96 1.99 5.43 -12.66
C LEU A 96 3.32 5.80 -13.33
N ALA A 97 4.33 6.17 -12.53
CA ALA A 97 5.67 6.43 -13.05
C ALA A 97 6.33 5.16 -13.60
N ASP A 98 6.22 4.04 -12.91
CA ASP A 98 6.72 2.74 -13.37
C ASP A 98 6.06 2.29 -14.68
N LYS A 99 4.84 2.78 -14.94
CA LYS A 99 4.10 2.55 -16.21
C LYS A 99 4.37 3.61 -17.28
N GLY A 100 5.21 4.59 -17.02
CA GLY A 100 5.57 5.67 -17.95
C GLY A 100 4.48 6.73 -18.12
N LEU A 101 3.43 6.73 -17.26
CA LEU A 101 2.35 7.71 -17.33
C LEU A 101 2.64 9.01 -16.55
N LEU A 102 3.54 8.96 -15.58
CA LEU A 102 4.02 10.13 -14.83
C LEU A 102 5.54 10.18 -14.83
N THR A 103 6.09 11.35 -14.52
CA THR A 103 7.51 11.52 -14.24
C THR A 103 7.73 11.74 -12.74
N THR A 104 8.82 11.17 -12.18
CA THR A 104 9.24 11.40 -10.81
C THR A 104 10.17 12.61 -10.65
N GLU A 105 10.56 13.26 -11.74
CA GLU A 105 11.52 14.38 -11.72
C GLU A 105 10.89 15.70 -11.26
N ARG A 106 9.57 15.78 -11.27
CA ARG A 106 8.82 16.99 -10.89
C ARG A 106 7.42 16.61 -10.40
N CYS A 107 6.79 17.52 -9.66
CA CYS A 107 5.39 17.36 -9.27
C CYS A 107 4.51 17.18 -10.52
N ALA A 108 3.51 16.31 -10.40
CA ALA A 108 2.54 16.12 -11.45
C ALA A 108 1.85 17.44 -11.78
N SER A 109 1.81 17.78 -13.07
CA SER A 109 1.07 18.94 -13.55
C SER A 109 -0.42 18.59 -13.70
N GLY A 110 -1.27 19.62 -13.83
CA GLY A 110 -2.69 19.43 -14.12
C GLY A 110 -2.99 18.69 -15.43
N GLU A 111 -2.00 18.52 -16.28
CA GLU A 111 -2.11 17.72 -17.51
C GLU A 111 -1.90 16.22 -17.25
N GLY A 112 -1.15 15.86 -16.19
CA GLY A 112 -0.86 14.46 -15.85
C GLY A 112 -1.90 13.82 -14.94
N ILE A 113 -2.47 14.57 -13.99
CA ILE A 113 -3.46 14.08 -13.04
C ILE A 113 -4.66 15.01 -12.98
N PHE A 114 -5.83 14.44 -13.15
CA PHE A 114 -7.10 15.12 -12.94
C PHE A 114 -7.91 14.37 -11.87
N ALA A 115 -8.30 15.08 -10.79
CA ALA A 115 -9.12 14.53 -9.73
C ALA A 115 -10.47 15.25 -9.66
N TYR A 116 -11.56 14.48 -9.66
CA TYR A 116 -12.91 15.00 -9.48
C TYR A 116 -13.49 14.47 -8.17
N ALA A 117 -14.10 15.34 -7.38
CA ALA A 117 -14.78 14.98 -6.14
C ALA A 117 -16.15 15.66 -6.08
N ASN A 118 -17.12 15.04 -5.42
CA ASN A 118 -18.37 15.72 -5.13
C ASN A 118 -18.17 16.80 -4.04
N GLY A 119 -19.16 17.65 -3.82
CA GLY A 119 -19.06 18.87 -3.00
C GLY A 119 -19.02 18.66 -1.47
N VAL A 120 -18.75 17.46 -0.95
CA VAL A 120 -18.64 17.23 0.50
C VAL A 120 -17.20 17.17 0.96
N GLN A 121 -16.93 17.68 2.16
CA GLN A 121 -15.57 17.83 2.70
C GLN A 121 -14.74 16.55 2.60
N ARG A 122 -15.25 15.41 3.02
CA ARG A 122 -14.51 14.15 3.03
C ARG A 122 -14.02 13.69 1.66
N THR A 123 -14.80 13.92 0.60
CA THR A 123 -14.42 13.53 -0.75
C THR A 123 -13.42 14.51 -1.37
N ILE A 124 -13.62 15.81 -1.13
CA ILE A 124 -12.66 16.84 -1.56
C ILE A 124 -11.31 16.60 -0.87
N ALA A 125 -11.31 16.44 0.45
CA ALA A 125 -10.09 16.22 1.22
C ALA A 125 -9.38 14.89 0.85
N THR A 126 -10.14 13.84 0.54
CA THR A 126 -9.57 12.58 0.02
C THR A 126 -8.86 12.80 -1.30
N GLY A 127 -9.53 13.44 -2.27
CA GLY A 127 -8.92 13.74 -3.57
C GLY A 127 -7.67 14.59 -3.45
N GLN A 128 -7.71 15.64 -2.61
CA GLN A 128 -6.54 16.48 -2.34
C GLN A 128 -5.38 15.69 -1.72
N ALA A 129 -5.66 14.82 -0.75
CA ALA A 129 -4.64 14.00 -0.11
C ALA A 129 -3.98 13.01 -1.11
N ILE A 130 -4.77 12.34 -1.94
CA ILE A 130 -4.27 11.44 -2.98
C ILE A 130 -3.38 12.19 -3.97
N VAL A 131 -3.85 13.33 -4.50
CA VAL A 131 -3.07 14.12 -5.47
C VAL A 131 -1.80 14.70 -4.83
N SER A 132 -1.85 15.08 -3.54
CA SER A 132 -0.65 15.58 -2.84
C SER A 132 0.39 14.49 -2.59
N GLY A 133 -0.01 13.23 -2.57
CA GLY A 133 0.90 12.09 -2.43
C GLY A 133 1.50 11.62 -3.75
N ALA A 134 0.77 11.78 -4.84
CA ALA A 134 1.18 11.33 -6.17
C ALA A 134 2.18 12.28 -6.81
#